data_77622c80544dd88639778f7219fea786
#
_entry.id   77622c80544dd88639778f7219fea786
#
_cell.length_a   1.000
_cell.length_b   1.000
_cell.length_c   1.000
_cell.angle_alpha   90.00
_cell.angle_beta   90.00
_cell.angle_gamma   90.00
#
_symmetry.space_group_name_H-M   'P 1'
#
loop_
_entity.id
_entity.type
_entity.pdbx_description
1 polymer ?
#
loop_
_entity_poly.entity_id
_entity_poly.type
_entity_poly.pdbx_seq_one_letter_code
_entity_poly.pdbx_strand_id
1 'polypeptide(L)'
;MAISETGSIQAERLAIEQINAMGGVLGRKIQIIQEDGASDWPTFAEKSKKLLENDHVAAVFGCWTSASRKAVLPVFEKDNGLLYYPTFYEGLEQSKNVFYTGQEATQQIVWALDWASNTKKAKTFFLIGSDYIWPRTSNKIARRHIEQHLHAKVVGEEYYPLGTTEFASLMNKIKLARPDCIFATVVGGSNVAFYKQLKAAGITPQKQFLLTLSVTEDEVLGIGGDNFAGFYSSMKYFQSLDNDNNKKFVVAFKARYGQKSVIGDVTQAAYLGPWIWKAACERAAASTWTRWSRIRPASKWRTRRKATRRSMRTTICGAAR
;
A
#
# COMPACT_ATOMS: atom_id res chain seq x y z
N MET A 1 -13.19 0.67 -2.13
CA MET A 1 -11.71 0.50 -2.29
C MET A 1 -11.31 -0.83 -2.97
N ALA A 2 -12.23 -1.75 -3.24
CA ALA A 2 -11.93 -3.11 -3.72
C ALA A 2 -10.97 -3.19 -4.94
N ILE A 3 -11.05 -2.26 -5.89
CA ILE A 3 -10.16 -2.20 -7.05
C ILE A 3 -8.67 -2.14 -6.67
N SER A 4 -8.35 -1.50 -5.54
CA SER A 4 -6.97 -1.32 -5.06
C SER A 4 -6.57 -2.33 -3.96
N GLU A 5 -7.52 -3.05 -3.37
CA GLU A 5 -7.26 -3.88 -2.18
C GLU A 5 -7.23 -5.38 -2.50
N THR A 6 -7.96 -5.82 -3.53
CA THR A 6 -8.07 -7.25 -3.87
C THR A 6 -6.71 -7.88 -4.18
N GLY A 7 -5.86 -7.19 -4.94
CA GLY A 7 -4.52 -7.65 -5.28
C GLY A 7 -3.65 -7.86 -4.04
N SER A 8 -3.75 -6.98 -3.04
CA SER A 8 -2.99 -7.08 -1.79
C SER A 8 -3.35 -8.35 -1.00
N ILE A 9 -4.66 -8.64 -0.82
CA ILE A 9 -5.13 -9.85 -0.16
C ILE A 9 -4.63 -11.11 -0.89
N GLN A 10 -4.68 -11.10 -2.22
CA GLN A 10 -4.19 -12.20 -3.03
C GLN A 10 -2.68 -12.42 -2.84
N ALA A 11 -1.91 -11.34 -2.80
CA ALA A 11 -0.45 -11.40 -2.63
C ALA A 11 -0.05 -11.91 -1.23
N GLU A 12 -0.73 -11.47 -0.18
CA GLU A 12 -0.54 -11.95 1.19
C GLU A 12 -0.87 -13.44 1.31
N ARG A 13 -1.97 -13.88 0.70
CA ARG A 13 -2.33 -15.30 0.65
C ARG A 13 -1.29 -16.13 -0.08
N LEU A 14 -0.81 -15.68 -1.23
CA LEU A 14 0.25 -16.35 -1.99
C LEU A 14 1.52 -16.49 -1.16
N ALA A 15 1.95 -15.42 -0.48
CA ALA A 15 3.12 -15.44 0.38
C ALA A 15 2.96 -16.48 1.51
N ILE A 16 1.81 -16.50 2.17
CA ILE A 16 1.51 -17.44 3.26
C ILE A 16 1.43 -18.87 2.75
N GLU A 17 0.82 -19.13 1.59
CA GLU A 17 0.79 -20.45 0.95
C GLU A 17 2.21 -20.95 0.68
N GLN A 18 3.10 -20.11 0.14
CA GLN A 18 4.49 -20.45 -0.12
C GLN A 18 5.28 -20.70 1.17
N ILE A 19 5.11 -19.86 2.19
CA ILE A 19 5.73 -20.05 3.50
C ILE A 19 5.28 -21.38 4.11
N ASN A 20 3.98 -21.69 4.03
CA ASN A 20 3.43 -22.93 4.56
C ASN A 20 3.92 -24.18 3.79
N ALA A 21 4.12 -24.07 2.49
CA ALA A 21 4.71 -25.15 1.67
C ALA A 21 6.16 -25.44 2.08
N MET A 22 6.91 -24.42 2.54
CA MET A 22 8.28 -24.56 3.05
C MET A 22 8.36 -25.00 4.53
N GLY A 23 7.25 -25.40 5.15
CA GLY A 23 7.21 -25.84 6.54
C GLY A 23 6.71 -24.79 7.55
N GLY A 24 6.29 -23.61 7.07
CA GLY A 24 5.75 -22.54 7.89
C GLY A 24 6.82 -21.70 8.59
N VAL A 25 6.49 -21.15 9.75
CA VAL A 25 7.39 -20.33 10.58
C VAL A 25 7.78 -21.13 11.84
N LEU A 26 9.06 -21.38 12.05
CA LEU A 26 9.56 -22.19 13.16
C LEU A 26 8.87 -23.59 13.24
N GLY A 27 8.62 -24.20 12.09
CA GLY A 27 7.96 -25.51 11.98
C GLY A 27 6.45 -25.48 12.19
N ARG A 28 5.82 -24.31 12.21
CA ARG A 28 4.36 -24.13 12.42
C ARG A 28 3.74 -23.47 11.20
N LYS A 29 2.68 -24.08 10.67
CA LYS A 29 1.91 -23.49 9.57
C LYS A 29 1.15 -22.25 10.04
N ILE A 30 1.07 -21.26 9.16
CA ILE A 30 0.29 -20.05 9.37
C ILE A 30 -1.17 -20.36 9.03
N GLN A 31 -2.09 -20.03 9.92
CA GLN A 31 -3.52 -20.02 9.69
C GLN A 31 -3.98 -18.59 9.41
N ILE A 32 -4.73 -18.40 8.34
CA ILE A 32 -5.28 -17.09 7.97
C ILE A 32 -6.66 -16.92 8.59
N ILE A 33 -6.89 -15.77 9.24
CA ILE A 33 -8.21 -15.25 9.61
C ILE A 33 -8.38 -13.96 8.82
N GLN A 34 -9.48 -13.83 8.08
CA GLN A 34 -9.76 -12.63 7.29
C GLN A 34 -10.98 -11.91 7.84
N GLU A 35 -10.88 -10.60 8.00
CA GLU A 35 -11.95 -9.70 8.36
C GLU A 35 -12.10 -8.62 7.29
N ASP A 36 -13.32 -8.13 7.09
CA ASP A 36 -13.66 -7.05 6.18
C ASP A 36 -13.96 -5.78 6.97
N GLY A 37 -13.21 -4.72 6.72
CA GLY A 37 -13.43 -3.40 7.32
C GLY A 37 -14.52 -2.58 6.63
N ALA A 38 -15.17 -3.11 5.58
CA ALA A 38 -16.31 -2.53 4.85
C ALA A 38 -16.07 -1.09 4.37
N SER A 39 -14.82 -0.67 4.17
CA SER A 39 -14.42 0.72 3.87
C SER A 39 -14.91 1.75 4.91
N ASP A 40 -15.18 1.30 6.13
CA ASP A 40 -15.63 2.11 7.26
C ASP A 40 -14.60 2.10 8.40
N TRP A 41 -14.12 3.26 8.80
CA TRP A 41 -12.98 3.36 9.72
C TRP A 41 -13.27 2.82 11.13
N PRO A 42 -14.44 3.08 11.75
CA PRO A 42 -14.85 2.44 12.99
C PRO A 42 -14.88 0.92 12.90
N THR A 43 -15.40 0.36 11.80
CA THR A 43 -15.44 -1.09 11.53
C THR A 43 -14.04 -1.67 11.46
N PHE A 44 -13.07 -0.99 10.83
CA PHE A 44 -11.66 -1.43 10.84
C PHE A 44 -11.12 -1.55 12.26
N ALA A 45 -11.39 -0.58 13.13
CA ALA A 45 -10.94 -0.60 14.53
C ALA A 45 -11.60 -1.75 15.32
N GLU A 46 -12.92 -1.97 15.16
CA GLU A 46 -13.65 -3.08 15.78
C GLU A 46 -13.09 -4.44 15.34
N LYS A 47 -12.90 -4.64 14.04
CA LYS A 47 -12.35 -5.87 13.49
C LYS A 47 -10.92 -6.12 13.95
N SER A 48 -10.09 -5.09 14.01
CA SER A 48 -8.74 -5.18 14.55
C SER A 48 -8.74 -5.61 16.02
N LYS A 49 -9.64 -5.03 16.83
CA LYS A 49 -9.80 -5.44 18.22
C LYS A 49 -10.19 -6.91 18.34
N LYS A 50 -11.20 -7.36 17.56
CA LYS A 50 -11.58 -8.78 17.50
C LYS A 50 -10.41 -9.68 17.19
N LEU A 51 -9.59 -9.33 16.18
CA LEU A 51 -8.44 -10.12 15.77
C LEU A 51 -7.39 -10.23 16.88
N LEU A 52 -7.13 -9.16 17.61
CA LEU A 52 -6.11 -9.14 18.66
C LEU A 52 -6.63 -9.76 19.97
N GLU A 53 -7.81 -9.36 20.43
CA GLU A 53 -8.33 -9.75 21.74
C GLU A 53 -9.05 -11.13 21.74
N ASN A 54 -9.78 -11.46 20.65
CA ASN A 54 -10.57 -12.71 20.60
C ASN A 54 -9.87 -13.81 19.83
N ASP A 55 -9.33 -13.48 18.64
CA ASP A 55 -8.68 -14.45 17.77
C ASP A 55 -7.20 -14.64 18.10
N HIS A 56 -6.59 -13.75 18.91
CA HIS A 56 -5.22 -13.79 19.38
C HIS A 56 -4.21 -13.99 18.24
N VAL A 57 -4.37 -13.21 17.16
CA VAL A 57 -3.48 -13.31 16.01
C VAL A 57 -2.08 -12.82 16.33
N ALA A 58 -1.06 -13.43 15.72
CA ALA A 58 0.35 -13.08 15.95
C ALA A 58 0.77 -11.80 15.20
N ALA A 59 0.14 -11.51 14.07
CA ALA A 59 0.34 -10.32 13.26
C ALA A 59 -0.87 -10.08 12.36
N VAL A 60 -1.06 -8.83 11.96
CA VAL A 60 -2.09 -8.41 10.99
C VAL A 60 -1.38 -7.83 9.77
N PHE A 61 -1.85 -8.20 8.58
CA PHE A 61 -1.40 -7.66 7.31
C PHE A 61 -2.59 -6.95 6.66
N GLY A 62 -2.41 -5.71 6.20
CA GLY A 62 -3.49 -4.99 5.55
C GLY A 62 -3.65 -3.55 6.03
N CYS A 63 -4.90 -3.10 6.01
CA CYS A 63 -5.30 -1.71 5.86
C CYS A 63 -4.78 -1.14 4.54
N TRP A 64 -5.56 -0.28 3.89
CA TRP A 64 -5.12 0.33 2.64
C TRP A 64 -5.02 1.86 2.78
N THR A 65 -6.05 2.49 3.29
CA THR A 65 -6.05 3.95 3.46
C THR A 65 -5.29 4.37 4.71
N SER A 66 -4.68 5.56 4.68
CA SER A 66 -4.13 6.18 5.90
C SER A 66 -5.22 6.42 6.95
N ALA A 67 -6.47 6.61 6.54
CA ALA A 67 -7.59 6.77 7.46
C ALA A 67 -7.88 5.47 8.21
N SER A 68 -7.95 4.30 7.54
CA SER A 68 -8.11 3.02 8.22
C SER A 68 -6.93 2.70 9.13
N ARG A 69 -5.68 2.93 8.68
CA ARG A 69 -4.49 2.76 9.53
C ARG A 69 -4.57 3.60 10.81
N LYS A 70 -4.93 4.87 10.70
CA LYS A 70 -5.06 5.76 11.87
C LYS A 70 -6.19 5.35 12.81
N ALA A 71 -7.27 4.78 12.29
CA ALA A 71 -8.36 4.26 13.12
C ALA A 71 -7.95 3.02 13.92
N VAL A 72 -7.13 2.14 13.32
CA VAL A 72 -6.69 0.91 14.01
C VAL A 72 -5.48 1.13 14.92
N LEU A 73 -4.66 2.14 14.67
CA LEU A 73 -3.41 2.39 15.40
C LEU A 73 -3.57 2.38 16.92
N PRO A 74 -4.56 3.07 17.53
CA PRO A 74 -4.76 3.02 18.99
C PRO A 74 -5.03 1.61 19.53
N VAL A 75 -5.72 0.76 18.75
CA VAL A 75 -5.99 -0.64 19.12
C VAL A 75 -4.71 -1.43 19.14
N PHE A 76 -3.88 -1.31 18.09
CA PHE A 76 -2.59 -2.01 18.03
C PHE A 76 -1.62 -1.57 19.11
N GLU A 77 -1.59 -0.29 19.44
CA GLU A 77 -0.72 0.23 20.51
C GLU A 77 -1.16 -0.23 21.90
N LYS A 78 -2.48 -0.20 22.18
CA LYS A 78 -3.05 -0.68 23.43
C LYS A 78 -2.80 -2.16 23.65
N ASP A 79 -3.03 -2.99 22.65
CA ASP A 79 -2.97 -4.45 22.76
C ASP A 79 -1.58 -5.02 22.39
N ASN A 80 -0.61 -4.12 22.14
CA ASN A 80 0.75 -4.46 21.70
C ASN A 80 0.77 -5.42 20.49
N GLY A 81 -0.18 -5.22 19.55
CA GLY A 81 -0.30 -5.98 18.31
C GLY A 81 0.72 -5.53 17.27
N LEU A 82 0.87 -6.32 16.20
CA LEU A 82 1.75 -6.00 15.07
C LEU A 82 0.92 -5.84 13.80
N LEU A 83 1.02 -4.67 13.16
CA LEU A 83 0.44 -4.37 11.84
C LEU A 83 1.54 -4.24 10.79
N TYR A 84 1.42 -4.98 9.69
CA TYR A 84 2.22 -4.79 8.47
C TYR A 84 1.38 -4.02 7.45
N TYR A 85 1.69 -2.74 7.28
CA TYR A 85 0.95 -1.80 6.45
C TYR A 85 1.63 -1.65 5.08
N PRO A 86 0.99 -2.12 3.96
CA PRO A 86 1.67 -2.20 2.66
C PRO A 86 1.58 -0.93 1.83
N THR A 87 0.65 -0.02 2.12
CA THR A 87 0.34 1.11 1.26
C THR A 87 1.32 2.26 1.47
N PHE A 88 1.60 2.98 0.40
CA PHE A 88 2.28 4.28 0.47
C PHE A 88 1.50 5.24 1.39
N TYR A 89 2.21 6.15 2.07
CA TYR A 89 1.58 7.02 3.07
C TYR A 89 2.31 8.37 3.19
N GLU A 90 1.69 9.28 3.91
CA GLU A 90 2.16 10.66 4.08
C GLU A 90 3.40 10.82 4.97
N GLY A 91 3.89 9.74 5.60
CA GLY A 91 4.89 9.84 6.65
C GLY A 91 4.32 10.46 7.93
N LEU A 92 5.14 11.17 8.69
CA LEU A 92 4.75 11.93 9.90
C LEU A 92 4.09 11.08 10.99
N GLU A 93 4.33 9.78 10.98
CA GLU A 93 3.81 8.81 11.95
C GLU A 93 4.90 7.80 12.29
N GLN A 94 5.03 7.49 13.55
CA GLN A 94 5.93 6.48 14.06
C GLN A 94 5.25 5.66 15.15
N SER A 95 5.23 4.35 15.00
CA SER A 95 4.73 3.43 16.02
C SER A 95 5.57 2.15 16.01
N LYS A 96 5.89 1.62 17.19
CA LYS A 96 6.56 0.32 17.34
C LYS A 96 5.67 -0.85 16.93
N ASN A 97 4.38 -0.61 16.78
CA ASN A 97 3.35 -1.60 16.45
C ASN A 97 3.02 -1.67 14.97
N VAL A 98 3.59 -0.77 14.14
CA VAL A 98 3.33 -0.73 12.70
C VAL A 98 4.62 -0.83 11.91
N PHE A 99 4.66 -1.80 10.98
CA PHE A 99 5.71 -1.94 9.97
C PHE A 99 5.21 -1.37 8.64
N TYR A 100 5.78 -0.26 8.23
CA TYR A 100 5.43 0.41 6.98
C TYR A 100 6.26 -0.18 5.85
N THR A 101 5.64 -0.95 4.95
CA THR A 101 6.31 -1.54 3.78
C THR A 101 6.06 -0.77 2.49
N GLY A 102 5.15 0.21 2.53
CA GLY A 102 4.93 1.20 1.49
C GLY A 102 5.92 2.38 1.56
N GLN A 103 5.94 3.20 0.52
CA GLN A 103 6.74 4.42 0.45
C GLN A 103 6.16 5.52 1.35
N GLU A 104 7.05 6.36 1.91
CA GLU A 104 6.64 7.60 2.55
C GLU A 104 6.87 8.81 1.61
N ALA A 105 6.45 10.00 2.07
CA ALA A 105 6.40 11.20 1.23
C ALA A 105 7.74 11.60 0.59
N THR A 106 8.87 11.45 1.29
CA THR A 106 10.18 11.79 0.74
C THR A 106 10.56 10.86 -0.41
N GLN A 107 10.23 9.59 -0.28
CA GLN A 107 10.55 8.58 -1.28
C GLN A 107 9.65 8.68 -2.53
N GLN A 108 8.41 9.13 -2.39
CA GLN A 108 7.43 9.14 -3.47
C GLN A 108 7.16 10.54 -4.01
N ILE A 109 6.83 11.50 -3.13
CA ILE A 109 6.34 12.83 -3.52
C ILE A 109 7.49 13.73 -3.95
N VAL A 110 8.50 13.86 -3.09
CA VAL A 110 9.61 14.80 -3.30
C VAL A 110 10.36 14.46 -4.59
N TRP A 111 10.80 13.21 -4.75
CA TRP A 111 11.51 12.77 -5.97
C TRP A 111 10.68 12.92 -7.25
N ALA A 112 9.37 12.65 -7.17
CA ALA A 112 8.48 12.81 -8.30
C ALA A 112 8.35 14.27 -8.75
N LEU A 113 8.25 15.20 -7.80
CA LEU A 113 8.17 16.63 -8.07
C LEU A 113 9.51 17.19 -8.58
N ASP A 114 10.64 16.73 -8.01
CA ASP A 114 11.97 17.10 -8.50
C ASP A 114 12.14 16.65 -9.97
N TRP A 115 11.74 15.44 -10.30
CA TRP A 115 11.76 14.94 -11.66
C TRP A 115 10.83 15.75 -12.59
N ALA A 116 9.61 16.05 -12.14
CA ALA A 116 8.66 16.86 -12.92
C ALA A 116 9.23 18.27 -13.22
N SER A 117 9.84 18.90 -12.24
CA SER A 117 10.45 20.24 -12.42
C SER A 117 11.74 20.18 -13.25
N ASN A 118 12.64 19.24 -12.94
CA ASN A 118 13.98 19.20 -13.57
C ASN A 118 13.95 18.59 -14.97
N THR A 119 13.14 17.54 -15.19
CA THR A 119 13.12 16.80 -16.47
C THR A 119 11.98 17.28 -17.38
N LYS A 120 10.78 17.45 -16.86
CA LYS A 120 9.62 17.93 -17.63
C LYS A 120 9.49 19.46 -17.66
N LYS A 121 10.35 20.18 -16.91
CA LYS A 121 10.41 21.63 -16.85
C LYS A 121 9.12 22.28 -16.32
N ALA A 122 8.33 21.53 -15.53
CA ALA A 122 7.10 22.04 -14.92
C ALA A 122 7.39 23.19 -13.94
N LYS A 123 6.70 24.29 -14.09
CA LYS A 123 6.77 25.49 -13.25
C LYS A 123 5.44 25.84 -12.60
N THR A 124 4.35 25.26 -13.10
CA THR A 124 3.01 25.45 -12.56
C THR A 124 2.35 24.09 -12.34
N PHE A 125 1.73 23.92 -11.16
CA PHE A 125 1.15 22.67 -10.73
C PHE A 125 -0.31 22.86 -10.32
N PHE A 126 -1.18 21.94 -10.71
CA PHE A 126 -2.54 21.83 -10.22
C PHE A 126 -2.66 20.56 -9.38
N LEU A 127 -2.96 20.70 -8.07
CA LEU A 127 -3.04 19.59 -7.14
C LEU A 127 -4.48 19.08 -7.05
N ILE A 128 -4.67 17.77 -7.15
CA ILE A 128 -5.99 17.14 -7.06
C ILE A 128 -5.89 15.96 -6.11
N GLY A 129 -6.88 15.77 -5.22
CA GLY A 129 -6.89 14.63 -4.32
C GLY A 129 -8.29 14.16 -3.95
N SER A 130 -8.37 12.94 -3.47
CA SER A 130 -9.53 12.48 -2.71
C SER A 130 -9.58 13.19 -1.36
N ASP A 131 -10.78 13.43 -0.83
CA ASP A 131 -10.96 14.22 0.38
C ASP A 131 -10.84 13.36 1.65
N TYR A 132 -9.59 13.03 2.03
CA TYR A 132 -9.26 12.40 3.31
C TYR A 132 -7.78 12.68 3.68
N ILE A 133 -7.31 12.13 4.80
CA ILE A 133 -6.03 12.51 5.43
C ILE A 133 -4.82 12.36 4.49
N TRP A 134 -4.70 11.26 3.73
CA TRP A 134 -3.51 11.02 2.90
C TRP A 134 -3.37 12.05 1.76
N PRO A 135 -4.39 12.28 0.88
CA PRO A 135 -4.24 13.27 -0.19
C PRO A 135 -4.03 14.69 0.32
N ARG A 136 -4.77 15.08 1.38
CA ARG A 136 -4.63 16.42 1.97
C ARG A 136 -3.23 16.65 2.53
N THR A 137 -2.68 15.67 3.26
CA THR A 137 -1.33 15.81 3.82
C THR A 137 -0.27 15.70 2.73
N SER A 138 -0.43 14.79 1.77
CA SER A 138 0.47 14.64 0.62
C SER A 138 0.53 15.90 -0.23
N ASN A 139 -0.62 16.49 -0.54
CA ASN A 139 -0.69 17.75 -1.31
C ASN A 139 -0.11 18.93 -0.51
N LYS A 140 -0.27 18.96 0.81
CA LYS A 140 0.38 19.97 1.66
C LYS A 140 1.92 19.84 1.60
N ILE A 141 2.45 18.62 1.64
CA ILE A 141 3.89 18.35 1.47
C ILE A 141 4.33 18.76 0.06
N ALA A 142 3.56 18.35 -0.96
CA ALA A 142 3.82 18.69 -2.36
C ALA A 142 3.85 20.22 -2.57
N ARG A 143 2.84 20.95 -2.09
CA ARG A 143 2.78 22.41 -2.17
C ARG A 143 4.01 23.05 -1.55
N ARG A 144 4.36 22.63 -0.32
CA ARG A 144 5.55 23.16 0.35
C ARG A 144 6.81 22.93 -0.46
N HIS A 145 7.00 21.75 -1.01
CA HIS A 145 8.16 21.42 -1.83
C HIS A 145 8.18 22.23 -3.14
N ILE A 146 7.04 22.32 -3.84
CA ILE A 146 6.89 23.11 -5.07
C ILE A 146 7.25 24.58 -4.83
N GLU A 147 6.67 25.20 -3.80
CA GLU A 147 6.81 26.63 -3.57
C GLU A 147 8.17 27.01 -2.95
N GLN A 148 8.65 26.23 -1.95
CA GLN A 148 9.83 26.59 -1.17
C GLN A 148 11.13 26.02 -1.73
N HIS A 149 11.12 24.84 -2.38
CA HIS A 149 12.33 24.19 -2.90
C HIS A 149 12.46 24.27 -4.42
N LEU A 150 11.37 24.11 -5.16
CA LEU A 150 11.40 24.19 -6.62
C LEU A 150 11.20 25.61 -7.15
N HIS A 151 10.80 26.56 -6.29
CA HIS A 151 10.45 27.95 -6.66
C HIS A 151 9.44 27.99 -7.82
N ALA A 152 8.49 27.04 -7.81
CA ALA A 152 7.40 26.89 -8.77
C ALA A 152 6.06 27.31 -8.12
N LYS A 153 4.96 27.28 -8.86
CA LYS A 153 3.66 27.78 -8.41
C LYS A 153 2.61 26.67 -8.37
N VAL A 154 1.79 26.65 -7.33
CA VAL A 154 0.55 25.90 -7.30
C VAL A 154 -0.57 26.82 -7.78
N VAL A 155 -1.15 26.53 -8.96
CA VAL A 155 -2.17 27.35 -9.63
C VAL A 155 -3.60 26.89 -9.36
N GLY A 156 -3.77 25.77 -8.64
CA GLY A 156 -5.07 25.29 -8.19
C GLY A 156 -4.89 24.07 -7.27
N GLU A 157 -5.88 23.86 -6.41
CA GLU A 157 -5.93 22.71 -5.49
C GLU A 157 -7.38 22.36 -5.21
N GLU A 158 -7.76 21.10 -5.46
CA GLU A 158 -9.14 20.63 -5.35
C GLU A 158 -9.20 19.25 -4.70
N TYR A 159 -10.26 19.02 -3.92
CA TYR A 159 -10.50 17.73 -3.25
C TYR A 159 -11.93 17.27 -3.48
N TYR A 160 -12.08 15.96 -3.66
CA TYR A 160 -13.36 15.31 -3.92
C TYR A 160 -13.58 14.14 -2.97
N PRO A 161 -14.79 13.95 -2.42
CA PRO A 161 -15.12 12.81 -1.58
C PRO A 161 -14.74 11.47 -2.24
N LEU A 162 -14.40 10.47 -1.42
CA LEU A 162 -14.19 9.10 -1.91
C LEU A 162 -15.44 8.61 -2.63
N GLY A 163 -15.28 7.97 -3.77
CA GLY A 163 -16.39 7.48 -4.59
C GLY A 163 -16.99 8.52 -5.53
N THR A 164 -16.47 9.76 -5.57
CA THR A 164 -16.91 10.77 -6.56
C THR A 164 -16.77 10.26 -7.99
N THR A 165 -17.81 10.46 -8.79
CA THR A 165 -17.87 10.10 -10.21
C THR A 165 -18.01 11.31 -11.12
N GLU A 166 -18.20 12.53 -10.59
CA GLU A 166 -18.41 13.76 -11.36
C GLU A 166 -17.25 14.74 -11.20
N PHE A 167 -16.54 15.00 -12.30
CA PHE A 167 -15.36 15.86 -12.33
C PHE A 167 -15.45 16.98 -13.40
N ALA A 168 -16.63 17.23 -13.99
CA ALA A 168 -16.79 18.21 -15.06
C ALA A 168 -16.33 19.62 -14.67
N SER A 169 -16.67 20.08 -13.45
CA SER A 169 -16.22 21.38 -12.94
C SER A 169 -14.69 21.45 -12.83
N LEU A 170 -14.05 20.36 -12.36
CA LEU A 170 -12.60 20.25 -12.29
C LEU A 170 -11.94 20.36 -13.65
N MET A 171 -12.49 19.70 -14.69
CA MET A 171 -11.95 19.77 -16.05
C MET A 171 -11.91 21.21 -16.56
N ASN A 172 -12.96 21.99 -16.28
CA ASN A 172 -13.00 23.40 -16.64
C ASN A 172 -11.94 24.23 -15.87
N LYS A 173 -11.77 23.98 -14.56
CA LYS A 173 -10.75 24.68 -13.76
C LYS A 173 -9.34 24.38 -14.26
N ILE A 174 -9.03 23.12 -14.59
CA ILE A 174 -7.73 22.74 -15.17
C ILE A 174 -7.50 23.44 -16.52
N LYS A 175 -8.49 23.47 -17.40
CA LYS A 175 -8.39 24.15 -18.71
C LYS A 175 -8.15 25.66 -18.58
N LEU A 176 -8.77 26.29 -17.59
CA LEU A 176 -8.56 27.72 -17.31
C LEU A 176 -7.18 27.99 -16.71
N ALA A 177 -6.76 27.17 -15.74
CA ALA A 177 -5.48 27.33 -15.04
C ALA A 177 -4.27 27.00 -15.93
N ARG A 178 -4.41 26.12 -16.92
CA ARG A 178 -3.36 25.66 -17.85
C ARG A 178 -2.06 25.30 -17.11
N PRO A 179 -2.08 24.39 -16.11
CA PRO A 179 -0.88 24.02 -15.39
C PRO A 179 0.09 23.28 -16.30
N ASP A 180 1.41 23.38 -16.03
CA ASP A 180 2.39 22.51 -16.69
C ASP A 180 2.22 21.06 -16.24
N CYS A 181 1.86 20.83 -14.97
CA CYS A 181 1.66 19.53 -14.39
C CYS A 181 0.36 19.44 -13.60
N ILE A 182 -0.45 18.41 -13.86
CA ILE A 182 -1.51 17.96 -12.97
C ILE A 182 -0.88 16.94 -12.02
N PHE A 183 -0.92 17.20 -10.72
CA PHE A 183 -0.44 16.30 -9.67
C PHE A 183 -1.64 15.65 -8.98
N ALA A 184 -1.82 14.34 -9.18
CA ALA A 184 -3.04 13.65 -8.80
C ALA A 184 -2.83 12.64 -7.66
N THR A 185 -3.61 12.80 -6.58
CA THR A 185 -3.73 11.89 -5.43
C THR A 185 -5.17 11.37 -5.27
N VAL A 186 -5.86 11.18 -6.39
CA VAL A 186 -7.20 10.57 -6.46
C VAL A 186 -7.06 9.07 -6.29
N VAL A 187 -7.90 8.43 -5.45
CA VAL A 187 -7.79 7.00 -5.13
C VAL A 187 -9.05 6.20 -5.42
N GLY A 188 -8.87 4.87 -5.53
CA GLY A 188 -9.96 3.90 -5.64
C GLY A 188 -10.80 4.09 -6.91
N GLY A 189 -12.10 3.78 -6.80
CA GLY A 189 -13.02 3.82 -7.93
C GLY A 189 -13.20 5.19 -8.60
N SER A 190 -12.93 6.29 -7.88
CA SER A 190 -12.97 7.65 -8.43
C SER A 190 -11.97 7.85 -9.58
N ASN A 191 -10.87 7.10 -9.60
CA ASN A 191 -9.90 7.13 -10.70
C ASN A 191 -10.55 6.78 -12.05
N VAL A 192 -11.47 5.83 -12.07
CA VAL A 192 -12.15 5.40 -13.31
C VAL A 192 -12.90 6.58 -13.96
N ALA A 193 -13.68 7.30 -13.17
CA ALA A 193 -14.42 8.46 -13.66
C ALA A 193 -13.50 9.64 -14.00
N PHE A 194 -12.49 9.89 -13.15
CA PHE A 194 -11.54 10.97 -13.33
C PHE A 194 -10.79 10.87 -14.66
N TYR A 195 -10.15 9.73 -14.95
CA TYR A 195 -9.37 9.56 -16.18
C TYR A 195 -10.25 9.51 -17.44
N LYS A 196 -11.45 8.91 -17.38
CA LYS A 196 -12.41 8.97 -18.49
C LYS A 196 -12.83 10.41 -18.80
N GLN A 197 -13.12 11.22 -17.79
CA GLN A 197 -13.51 12.62 -17.98
C GLN A 197 -12.33 13.50 -18.41
N LEU A 198 -11.10 13.24 -17.97
CA LEU A 198 -9.90 13.89 -18.51
C LEU A 198 -9.83 13.70 -20.03
N LYS A 199 -9.93 12.45 -20.50
CA LYS A 199 -9.90 12.11 -21.92
C LYS A 199 -11.06 12.78 -22.68
N ALA A 200 -12.29 12.67 -22.17
CA ALA A 200 -13.47 13.30 -22.77
C ALA A 200 -13.36 14.82 -22.84
N ALA A 201 -12.71 15.45 -21.88
CA ALA A 201 -12.43 16.88 -21.88
C ALA A 201 -11.28 17.28 -22.83
N GLY A 202 -10.65 16.34 -23.52
CA GLY A 202 -9.49 16.59 -24.40
C GLY A 202 -8.20 16.92 -23.66
N ILE A 203 -8.11 16.59 -22.35
CA ILE A 203 -6.89 16.65 -21.55
C ILE A 203 -6.17 15.33 -21.75
N THR A 204 -5.28 15.28 -22.73
CA THR A 204 -4.57 14.07 -23.16
C THR A 204 -3.08 14.18 -22.86
N PRO A 205 -2.35 13.05 -22.78
CA PRO A 205 -0.91 13.06 -22.47
C PRO A 205 -0.05 13.89 -23.42
N GLN A 206 -0.52 14.07 -24.68
CA GLN A 206 0.15 14.90 -25.68
C GLN A 206 0.02 16.41 -25.40
N LYS A 207 -1.03 16.80 -24.68
CA LYS A 207 -1.36 18.21 -24.40
C LYS A 207 -1.09 18.62 -22.97
N GLN A 208 -1.11 17.65 -22.05
CA GLN A 208 -1.04 17.90 -20.63
C GLN A 208 -0.20 16.84 -19.91
N PHE A 209 0.83 17.26 -19.20
CA PHE A 209 1.58 16.39 -18.33
C PHE A 209 0.78 16.11 -17.04
N LEU A 210 0.62 14.84 -16.70
CA LEU A 210 -0.02 14.41 -15.46
C LEU A 210 0.88 13.40 -14.76
N LEU A 211 1.07 13.61 -13.46
CA LEU A 211 1.81 12.74 -12.54
C LEU A 211 0.87 12.30 -11.41
N THR A 212 0.69 11.01 -11.25
CA THR A 212 -0.12 10.44 -10.16
C THR A 212 0.74 9.70 -9.15
N LEU A 213 0.23 9.62 -7.91
CA LEU A 213 0.83 8.85 -6.81
C LEU A 213 -0.03 7.66 -6.37
N SER A 214 -1.09 7.33 -7.12
CA SER A 214 -2.12 6.38 -6.66
C SER A 214 -2.67 5.51 -7.77
N VAL A 215 -2.03 5.46 -8.91
CA VAL A 215 -2.41 4.57 -10.03
C VAL A 215 -1.25 3.64 -10.35
N THR A 216 -1.52 2.36 -10.26
CA THR A 216 -0.63 1.26 -10.63
C THR A 216 -1.35 0.33 -11.60
N GLU A 217 -0.77 -0.82 -11.87
CA GLU A 217 -1.40 -1.83 -12.73
C GLU A 217 -2.79 -2.25 -12.23
N ASP A 218 -2.98 -2.30 -10.90
CA ASP A 218 -4.27 -2.66 -10.30
C ASP A 218 -5.37 -1.65 -10.67
N GLU A 219 -5.11 -0.35 -10.58
CA GLU A 219 -6.06 0.70 -10.94
C GLU A 219 -6.26 0.78 -12.45
N VAL A 220 -5.22 0.57 -13.25
CA VAL A 220 -5.29 0.62 -14.72
C VAL A 220 -6.26 -0.44 -15.27
N LEU A 221 -6.40 -1.59 -14.62
CA LEU A 221 -7.44 -2.57 -15.00
C LEU A 221 -8.85 -1.97 -14.99
N GLY A 222 -9.17 -1.17 -13.99
CA GLY A 222 -10.48 -0.54 -13.89
C GLY A 222 -10.62 0.73 -14.72
N ILE A 223 -9.57 1.53 -14.84
CA ILE A 223 -9.52 2.76 -15.63
C ILE A 223 -9.61 2.45 -17.13
N GLY A 224 -8.97 1.36 -17.55
CA GLY A 224 -8.71 1.01 -18.94
C GLY A 224 -7.43 1.66 -19.45
N GLY A 225 -6.56 0.86 -20.06
CA GLY A 225 -5.25 1.31 -20.55
C GLY A 225 -5.33 2.54 -21.46
N ASP A 226 -6.29 2.59 -22.37
CA ASP A 226 -6.51 3.71 -23.31
C ASP A 226 -6.85 5.05 -22.63
N ASN A 227 -7.31 5.03 -21.39
CA ASN A 227 -7.61 6.24 -20.64
C ASN A 227 -6.41 6.74 -19.81
N PHE A 228 -5.42 5.87 -19.59
CA PHE A 228 -4.26 6.19 -18.76
C PHE A 228 -2.94 6.26 -19.54
N ALA A 229 -2.82 5.56 -20.67
CA ALA A 229 -1.57 5.47 -21.43
C ALA A 229 -0.97 6.84 -21.75
N GLY A 230 0.32 7.01 -21.44
CA GLY A 230 1.07 8.25 -21.63
C GLY A 230 1.09 9.20 -20.43
N PHE A 231 0.30 8.96 -19.40
CA PHE A 231 0.45 9.62 -18.10
C PHE A 231 1.52 8.93 -17.25
N TYR A 232 1.97 9.58 -16.19
CA TYR A 232 3.08 9.12 -15.36
C TYR A 232 2.62 8.75 -13.96
N SER A 233 3.20 7.71 -13.41
CA SER A 233 3.00 7.28 -12.03
C SER A 233 4.31 7.19 -11.28
N SER A 234 4.34 7.60 -10.01
CA SER A 234 5.50 7.49 -9.13
C SER A 234 5.28 6.43 -8.07
N MET A 235 5.93 5.28 -8.24
CA MET A 235 5.81 4.12 -7.37
C MET A 235 7.18 3.44 -7.19
N LYS A 236 7.35 2.66 -6.12
CA LYS A 236 8.58 1.88 -5.89
C LYS A 236 8.63 0.59 -6.72
N TYR A 237 7.49 0.13 -7.20
CA TYR A 237 7.36 -1.11 -7.93
C TYR A 237 6.45 -0.94 -9.16
N PHE A 238 6.84 -1.59 -10.24
CA PHE A 238 6.04 -1.84 -11.43
C PHE A 238 6.23 -3.30 -11.84
N GLN A 239 5.18 -3.96 -12.29
CA GLN A 239 5.21 -5.35 -12.72
C GLN A 239 6.23 -5.61 -13.85
N SER A 240 6.55 -4.57 -14.63
CA SER A 240 7.51 -4.62 -15.74
C SER A 240 8.99 -4.58 -15.32
N LEU A 241 9.30 -4.51 -14.02
CA LEU A 241 10.68 -4.52 -13.54
C LEU A 241 11.41 -5.79 -14.00
N ASP A 242 12.55 -5.62 -14.65
CA ASP A 242 13.36 -6.72 -15.21
C ASP A 242 14.40 -7.20 -14.18
N ASN A 243 13.98 -8.10 -13.30
CA ASN A 243 14.87 -8.85 -12.42
C ASN A 243 14.28 -10.23 -12.11
N ASP A 244 15.12 -11.19 -11.73
CA ASP A 244 14.74 -12.58 -11.53
C ASP A 244 13.73 -12.79 -10.40
N ASN A 245 13.81 -12.02 -9.33
CA ASN A 245 12.87 -12.13 -8.22
C ASN A 245 11.47 -11.67 -8.65
N ASN A 246 11.39 -10.57 -9.39
CA ASN A 246 10.13 -10.10 -9.95
C ASN A 246 9.53 -11.11 -10.94
N LYS A 247 10.33 -11.65 -11.86
CA LYS A 247 9.88 -12.68 -12.82
C LYS A 247 9.27 -13.87 -12.10
N LYS A 248 9.92 -14.38 -11.05
CA LYS A 248 9.42 -15.50 -10.24
C LYS A 248 8.10 -15.15 -9.54
N PHE A 249 8.02 -13.95 -8.96
CA PHE A 249 6.81 -13.48 -8.28
C PHE A 249 5.65 -13.33 -9.27
N VAL A 250 5.85 -12.68 -10.41
CA VAL A 250 4.83 -12.49 -11.46
C VAL A 250 4.32 -13.85 -11.98
N VAL A 251 5.22 -14.79 -12.24
CA VAL A 251 4.84 -16.15 -12.69
C VAL A 251 4.00 -16.84 -11.63
N ALA A 252 4.42 -16.83 -10.37
CA ALA A 252 3.69 -17.47 -9.27
C ALA A 252 2.31 -16.84 -9.06
N PHE A 253 2.22 -15.51 -9.08
CA PHE A 253 0.97 -14.79 -8.91
C PHE A 253 -0.02 -15.09 -10.04
N LYS A 254 0.42 -15.03 -11.29
CA LYS A 254 -0.41 -15.33 -12.46
C LYS A 254 -0.82 -16.81 -12.54
N ALA A 255 0.05 -17.71 -12.11
CA ALA A 255 -0.31 -19.13 -12.03
C ALA A 255 -1.43 -19.38 -11.01
N ARG A 256 -1.44 -18.62 -9.91
CA ARG A 256 -2.44 -18.77 -8.83
C ARG A 256 -3.76 -18.05 -9.11
N TYR A 257 -3.71 -16.84 -9.71
CA TYR A 257 -4.88 -15.96 -9.84
C TYR A 257 -5.30 -15.69 -11.29
N GLY A 258 -4.63 -16.32 -12.25
CA GLY A 258 -4.94 -16.23 -13.68
C GLY A 258 -4.03 -15.30 -14.46
N GLN A 259 -3.85 -15.59 -15.75
CA GLN A 259 -2.91 -14.89 -16.61
C GLN A 259 -3.22 -13.39 -16.81
N LYS A 260 -4.49 -13.01 -16.62
CA LYS A 260 -4.94 -11.60 -16.73
C LYS A 260 -4.74 -10.81 -15.44
N SER A 261 -4.37 -11.45 -14.33
CA SER A 261 -4.09 -10.74 -13.08
C SER A 261 -2.85 -9.87 -13.23
N VAL A 262 -2.85 -8.74 -12.55
CA VAL A 262 -1.74 -7.79 -12.53
C VAL A 262 -1.25 -7.60 -11.10
N ILE A 263 -0.09 -7.00 -10.96
CA ILE A 263 0.56 -6.75 -9.68
C ILE A 263 0.94 -5.28 -9.64
N GLY A 264 0.24 -4.51 -8.83
CA GLY A 264 0.60 -3.12 -8.55
C GLY A 264 1.57 -2.99 -7.37
N ASP A 265 1.96 -1.76 -7.09
CA ASP A 265 2.91 -1.41 -6.02
C ASP A 265 2.49 -1.94 -4.65
N VAL A 266 1.24 -1.68 -4.24
CA VAL A 266 0.73 -2.10 -2.93
C VAL A 266 0.58 -3.62 -2.85
N THR A 267 0.19 -4.25 -3.95
CA THR A 267 0.11 -5.72 -4.09
C THR A 267 1.48 -6.36 -3.85
N GLN A 268 2.54 -5.79 -4.43
CA GLN A 268 3.92 -6.27 -4.19
C GLN A 268 4.36 -6.03 -2.74
N ALA A 269 4.06 -4.88 -2.17
CA ALA A 269 4.39 -4.59 -0.77
C ALA A 269 3.67 -5.52 0.21
N ALA A 270 2.42 -5.84 -0.07
CA ALA A 270 1.62 -6.79 0.70
C ALA A 270 2.23 -8.21 0.68
N TYR A 271 2.73 -8.66 -0.49
CA TYR A 271 3.47 -9.93 -0.59
C TYR A 271 4.69 -9.99 0.34
N LEU A 272 5.39 -8.88 0.55
CA LEU A 272 6.58 -8.83 1.39
C LEU A 272 6.26 -8.94 2.89
N GLY A 273 5.10 -8.47 3.35
CA GLY A 273 4.74 -8.44 4.77
C GLY A 273 4.93 -9.78 5.49
N PRO A 274 4.29 -10.88 5.02
CA PRO A 274 4.45 -12.20 5.64
C PRO A 274 5.89 -12.73 5.64
N TRP A 275 6.67 -12.42 4.59
CA TRP A 275 8.08 -12.82 4.51
C TRP A 275 8.95 -12.07 5.53
N ILE A 276 8.73 -10.77 5.70
CA ILE A 276 9.43 -9.95 6.69
C ILE A 276 9.11 -10.44 8.09
N TRP A 277 7.83 -10.70 8.37
CA TRP A 277 7.39 -11.26 9.64
C TRP A 277 8.03 -12.63 9.93
N LYS A 278 8.04 -13.54 8.94
CA LYS A 278 8.72 -14.85 9.05
C LYS A 278 10.19 -14.67 9.41
N ALA A 279 10.92 -13.84 8.67
CA ALA A 279 12.33 -13.59 8.90
C ALA A 279 12.60 -13.00 10.30
N ALA A 280 11.74 -12.10 10.78
CA ALA A 280 11.83 -11.54 12.13
C ALA A 280 11.63 -12.59 13.21
N CYS A 281 10.62 -13.46 13.07
CA CYS A 281 10.36 -14.56 14.01
C CYS A 281 11.54 -15.55 14.09
N GLU A 282 12.09 -15.94 12.95
CA GLU A 282 13.22 -16.87 12.89
C GLU A 282 14.50 -16.27 13.47
N ARG A 283 14.76 -14.99 13.20
CA ARG A 283 15.89 -14.27 13.80
C ARG A 283 15.75 -14.13 15.30
N ALA A 284 14.57 -13.80 15.82
CA ALA A 284 14.31 -13.70 17.25
C ALA A 284 14.52 -15.05 17.96
N ALA A 285 14.04 -16.15 17.39
CA ALA A 285 14.25 -17.48 17.91
C ALA A 285 15.73 -17.88 17.91
N ALA A 286 16.47 -17.57 16.85
CA ALA A 286 17.91 -17.82 16.77
C ALA A 286 18.70 -17.01 17.82
N SER A 287 18.37 -15.74 18.02
CA SER A 287 19.01 -14.89 19.03
C SER A 287 18.74 -15.36 20.46
N THR A 288 17.51 -15.78 20.74
CA THR A 288 17.12 -16.36 22.03
C THR A 288 17.87 -17.68 22.26
N TRP A 289 17.95 -18.54 21.24
CA TRP A 289 18.71 -19.80 21.31
C TRP A 289 20.20 -19.57 21.59
N THR A 290 20.84 -18.65 20.90
CA THR A 290 22.25 -18.28 21.08
C THR A 290 22.50 -17.76 22.48
N ARG A 291 21.60 -16.99 23.06
CA ARG A 291 21.67 -16.50 24.44
C ARG A 291 21.56 -17.64 25.46
N TRP A 292 20.62 -18.57 25.25
CA TRP A 292 20.42 -19.73 26.13
C TRP A 292 21.53 -20.77 26.00
N SER A 293 22.08 -21.00 24.81
CA SER A 293 23.19 -21.94 24.62
C SER A 293 24.49 -21.48 25.26
N ARG A 294 24.70 -20.16 25.40
CA ARG A 294 25.83 -19.59 26.15
C ARG A 294 25.68 -19.72 27.69
N ILE A 295 24.42 -19.86 28.17
CA ILE A 295 24.12 -19.92 29.60
C ILE A 295 24.06 -21.38 30.12
N ARG A 296 23.84 -22.38 29.25
CA ARG A 296 23.75 -23.79 29.62
C ARG A 296 24.61 -24.68 28.72
N PRO A 297 25.53 -25.48 29.28
CA PRO A 297 26.27 -26.48 28.50
C PRO A 297 25.34 -27.51 27.86
N ALA A 298 25.69 -27.96 26.65
CA ALA A 298 24.89 -28.83 25.77
C ALA A 298 24.44 -30.19 26.37
N SER A 299 24.98 -30.58 27.52
CA SER A 299 24.76 -31.89 28.13
C SER A 299 23.44 -32.08 28.88
N LYS A 300 22.60 -31.04 29.01
CA LYS A 300 21.33 -31.14 29.79
C LYS A 300 20.05 -31.03 28.98
N TRP A 301 20.11 -31.13 27.63
CA TRP A 301 18.92 -31.12 26.78
C TRP A 301 18.47 -32.55 26.40
N ARG A 302 18.06 -33.34 27.42
CA ARG A 302 17.25 -34.53 27.16
C ARG A 302 15.79 -34.22 27.45
N THR A 303 14.99 -34.25 26.38
CA THR A 303 13.55 -34.50 26.30
C THR A 303 12.59 -33.66 27.15
N ARG A 304 11.95 -32.68 26.52
CA ARG A 304 10.49 -32.48 26.59
C ARG A 304 9.95 -32.01 25.23
N ARG A 305 9.88 -32.93 24.27
CA ARG A 305 9.03 -32.80 23.10
C ARG A 305 7.60 -33.21 23.46
N LYS A 306 6.88 -32.32 24.13
CA LYS A 306 5.41 -32.27 24.14
C LYS A 306 5.00 -30.80 24.29
N ALA A 307 5.26 -30.02 23.28
CA ALA A 307 4.59 -28.74 23.11
C ALA A 307 3.47 -28.95 22.09
N THR A 308 2.25 -28.78 22.55
CA THR A 308 1.02 -28.72 21.77
C THR A 308 1.22 -27.96 20.48
N ARG A 309 0.93 -28.59 19.34
CA ARG A 309 0.83 -27.96 18.02
C ARG A 309 -0.32 -26.96 18.03
N ARG A 310 -0.09 -25.75 18.51
CA ARG A 310 -0.98 -24.61 18.24
C ARG A 310 -0.52 -23.95 16.93
N SER A 311 -1.43 -23.85 15.96
CA SER A 311 -1.19 -23.08 14.73
C SER A 311 -0.93 -21.61 15.10
N MET A 312 -0.02 -20.95 14.40
CA MET A 312 0.09 -19.49 14.46
C MET A 312 -1.04 -18.89 13.63
N ARG A 313 -1.82 -18.01 14.24
CA ARG A 313 -2.88 -17.29 13.55
C ARG A 313 -2.34 -15.96 13.01
N THR A 314 -2.62 -15.68 11.78
CA THR A 314 -2.22 -14.43 11.09
C THR A 314 -3.41 -13.96 10.27
N THR A 315 -3.60 -12.65 10.21
CA THR A 315 -4.80 -12.06 9.59
C THR A 315 -4.47 -11.19 8.41
N ILE A 316 -5.33 -11.26 7.41
CA ILE A 316 -5.42 -10.33 6.28
C ILE A 316 -6.68 -9.48 6.51
N CYS A 317 -6.53 -8.17 6.57
CA CYS A 317 -7.62 -7.21 6.71
C CYS A 317 -7.73 -6.39 5.43
N GLY A 318 -8.78 -6.63 4.66
CA GLY A 318 -9.06 -5.89 3.42
C GLY A 318 -10.53 -6.00 3.03
N ALA A 319 -11.02 -5.08 2.23
CA ALA A 319 -12.38 -5.12 1.73
C ALA A 319 -12.52 -6.24 0.67
N ALA A 320 -13.31 -7.25 0.99
CA ALA A 320 -13.69 -8.28 0.05
C ALA A 320 -15.01 -7.86 -0.63
N ARG A 321 -14.95 -7.21 -1.79
CA ARG A 321 -15.96 -7.29 -2.88
C ARG A 321 -15.58 -6.42 -4.06
#